data_40fe46f6777a310582662451bb961a31
#
_entry.id   40fe46f6777a310582662451bb961a31
#
_cell.length_a   1.000
_cell.length_b   1.000
_cell.length_c   1.000
_cell.angle_alpha   90.00
_cell.angle_beta   90.00
_cell.angle_gamma   90.00
#
_symmetry.space_group_name_H-M   'P 1'
#
loop_
_entity.id
_entity.type
_entity.pdbx_description
1 polymer ?
#
loop_
_entity_poly.entity_id
_entity_poly.type
_entity_poly.pdbx_seq_one_letter_code
_entity_poly.pdbx_strand_id
1 'polypeptide(L)'
;GGDFRVRLIEISSALTDEVILPLSSVFFERIYNQPILPTTGEERILSETWNAHIEHCAQCSAAKSARMMIRNQLQNLFLAMEVKLVFDAPPGNIESIPSSRRLFNCFCKLVTENCYSQHEVKFYADKLCITPYYLSKITARITEATPKQLIDWQIVMEIRHLLTSTDMTIKEIANMFHFDSTSYLGRYFRRHTGMTPSE
;
A
#
# COMPACT_ATOMS: atom_id res chain seq x y z
N GLY A 1 -27.39 28.29 -5.35
CA GLY A 1 -26.99 26.88 -5.46
C GLY A 1 -26.01 26.76 -6.62
N GLY A 2 -24.77 26.42 -6.32
CA GLY A 2 -23.78 26.18 -7.36
C GLY A 2 -23.90 24.75 -7.86
N ASP A 3 -23.69 24.55 -9.15
CA ASP A 3 -23.62 23.20 -9.75
C ASP A 3 -22.44 22.44 -9.15
N PHE A 4 -22.75 21.30 -8.56
CA PHE A 4 -21.78 20.41 -7.94
C PHE A 4 -21.53 19.23 -8.88
N ARG A 5 -20.28 19.02 -9.33
CA ARG A 5 -19.86 17.88 -10.13
C ARG A 5 -19.00 16.93 -9.31
N VAL A 6 -19.37 15.66 -9.31
CA VAL A 6 -18.57 14.58 -8.72
C VAL A 6 -18.11 13.65 -9.83
N ARG A 7 -16.85 13.28 -9.82
CA ARG A 7 -16.30 12.12 -10.54
C ARG A 7 -15.93 11.06 -9.53
N LEU A 8 -16.34 9.83 -9.79
CA LEU A 8 -16.00 8.67 -8.98
C LEU A 8 -15.08 7.77 -9.80
N ILE A 9 -13.95 7.40 -9.22
CA ILE A 9 -13.04 6.39 -9.77
C ILE A 9 -13.03 5.22 -8.79
N GLU A 10 -13.53 4.08 -9.25
CA GLU A 10 -13.50 2.84 -8.51
C GLU A 10 -12.32 2.00 -8.99
N ILE A 11 -11.48 1.57 -8.06
CA ILE A 11 -10.24 0.84 -8.34
C ILE A 11 -10.34 -0.53 -7.67
N SER A 12 -10.04 -1.60 -8.43
CA SER A 12 -10.00 -2.95 -7.86
C SER A 12 -8.91 -3.07 -6.79
N SER A 13 -9.14 -3.91 -5.78
CA SER A 13 -8.15 -4.16 -4.71
C SER A 13 -6.78 -4.57 -5.28
N ALA A 14 -6.76 -5.45 -6.28
CA ALA A 14 -5.51 -5.90 -6.91
C ALA A 14 -4.71 -4.75 -7.56
N LEU A 15 -5.37 -3.78 -8.17
CA LEU A 15 -4.70 -2.61 -8.76
C LEU A 15 -4.31 -1.60 -7.67
N THR A 16 -5.15 -1.46 -6.65
CA THR A 16 -4.85 -0.63 -5.48
C THR A 16 -3.56 -1.10 -4.82
N ASP A 17 -3.44 -2.39 -4.55
CA ASP A 17 -2.25 -2.99 -3.94
C ASP A 17 -0.98 -2.69 -4.75
N GLU A 18 -1.06 -2.75 -6.10
CA GLU A 18 0.08 -2.44 -6.97
C GLU A 18 0.52 -0.96 -6.92
N VAL A 19 -0.42 -0.04 -6.76
CA VAL A 19 -0.12 1.41 -6.85
C VAL A 19 0.20 2.05 -5.51
N ILE A 20 -0.27 1.48 -4.39
CA ILE A 20 -0.03 2.04 -3.05
C ILE A 20 1.30 1.60 -2.43
N LEU A 21 1.93 0.54 -2.99
CA LEU A 21 3.16 -0.05 -2.45
C LEU A 21 4.29 0.96 -2.18
N PRO A 22 4.58 1.94 -3.05
CA PRO A 22 5.65 2.90 -2.82
C PRO A 22 5.31 4.02 -1.84
N LEU A 23 4.05 4.13 -1.39
CA LEU A 23 3.59 5.25 -0.58
C LEU A 23 3.94 5.06 0.90
N SER A 24 4.28 6.15 1.57
CA SER A 24 4.62 6.12 2.98
C SER A 24 3.38 5.90 3.87
N SER A 25 3.61 5.34 5.06
CA SER A 25 2.55 5.23 6.08
C SER A 25 2.00 6.60 6.51
N VAL A 26 2.81 7.65 6.39
CA VAL A 26 2.41 9.04 6.68
C VAL A 26 1.38 9.53 5.68
N PHE A 27 1.49 9.12 4.41
CA PHE A 27 0.49 9.44 3.39
C PHE A 27 -0.89 8.90 3.78
N PHE A 28 -0.98 7.62 4.13
CA PHE A 28 -2.26 6.99 4.50
C PHE A 28 -2.88 7.62 5.75
N GLU A 29 -2.05 7.98 6.69
CA GLU A 29 -2.50 8.69 7.87
C GLU A 29 -3.10 10.05 7.53
N ARG A 30 -2.41 10.81 6.70
CA ARG A 30 -2.85 12.15 6.32
C ARG A 30 -4.13 12.11 5.49
N ILE A 31 -4.22 11.23 4.50
CA ILE A 31 -5.42 11.12 3.66
C ILE A 31 -6.63 10.60 4.47
N TYR A 32 -6.41 9.74 5.46
CA TYR A 32 -7.48 9.29 6.35
C TYR A 32 -8.00 10.41 7.25
N ASN A 33 -7.10 11.24 7.80
CA ASN A 33 -7.48 12.34 8.68
C ASN A 33 -7.97 13.58 7.92
N GLN A 34 -7.53 13.76 6.69
CA GLN A 34 -7.88 14.87 5.81
C GLN A 34 -8.22 14.35 4.40
N PRO A 35 -9.38 13.70 4.23
CA PRO A 35 -9.76 13.09 2.95
C PRO A 35 -10.07 14.09 1.84
N ILE A 36 -10.20 15.37 2.19
CA ILE A 36 -10.46 16.45 1.24
C ILE A 36 -9.16 17.23 1.03
N LEU A 37 -8.64 17.17 -0.18
CA LEU A 37 -7.47 17.92 -0.60
C LEU A 37 -7.93 19.14 -1.40
N PRO A 38 -7.83 20.36 -0.84
CA PRO A 38 -8.09 21.56 -1.61
C PRO A 38 -7.03 21.68 -2.73
N THR A 39 -7.48 22.01 -3.93
CA THR A 39 -6.60 22.18 -5.09
C THR A 39 -6.48 23.64 -5.47
N THR A 40 -5.30 24.07 -5.90
CA THR A 40 -5.08 25.36 -6.57
C THR A 40 -5.67 25.32 -7.98
N GLY A 41 -5.70 26.48 -8.67
CA GLY A 41 -6.17 26.54 -10.04
C GLY A 41 -5.33 25.67 -11.00
N GLU A 42 -4.01 25.64 -10.83
CA GLU A 42 -3.09 24.85 -11.61
C GLU A 42 -3.25 23.34 -11.34
N GLU A 43 -3.34 22.95 -10.07
CA GLU A 43 -3.56 21.55 -9.67
C GLU A 43 -4.91 21.02 -10.17
N ARG A 44 -5.91 21.88 -10.28
CA ARG A 44 -7.21 21.52 -10.87
C ARG A 44 -7.06 21.18 -12.37
N ILE A 45 -6.31 21.99 -13.13
CA ILE A 45 -6.03 21.74 -14.55
C ILE A 45 -5.27 20.42 -14.70
N LEU A 46 -4.26 20.16 -13.87
CA LEU A 46 -3.52 18.91 -13.86
C LEU A 46 -4.44 17.71 -13.55
N SER A 47 -5.33 17.85 -12.58
CA SER A 47 -6.31 16.80 -12.23
C SER A 47 -7.30 16.54 -13.36
N GLU A 48 -7.78 17.56 -14.04
CA GLU A 48 -8.66 17.42 -15.21
C GLU A 48 -7.96 16.73 -16.38
N THR A 49 -6.72 17.11 -16.67
CA THR A 49 -5.87 16.47 -17.69
C THR A 49 -5.61 15.01 -17.35
N TRP A 50 -5.28 14.73 -16.08
CA TRP A 50 -5.07 13.38 -15.60
C TRP A 50 -6.34 12.50 -15.75
N ASN A 51 -7.51 13.02 -15.41
CA ASN A 51 -8.78 12.33 -15.61
C ASN A 51 -9.05 12.01 -17.08
N ALA A 52 -8.79 12.97 -17.98
CA ALA A 52 -8.94 12.75 -19.42
C ALA A 52 -8.00 11.63 -19.93
N HIS A 53 -6.77 11.56 -19.42
CA HIS A 53 -5.83 10.48 -19.74
C HIS A 53 -6.33 9.11 -19.25
N ILE A 54 -6.86 9.02 -18.03
CA ILE A 54 -7.41 7.76 -17.50
C ILE A 54 -8.61 7.30 -18.36
N GLU A 55 -9.52 8.19 -18.69
CA GLU A 55 -10.66 7.89 -19.55
C GLU A 55 -10.21 7.38 -20.93
N HIS A 56 -9.20 8.04 -21.53
CA HIS A 56 -8.62 7.60 -22.79
C HIS A 56 -7.96 6.21 -22.69
N CYS A 57 -7.20 5.96 -21.66
CA CYS A 57 -6.58 4.66 -21.42
C CYS A 57 -7.62 3.54 -21.23
N ALA A 58 -8.72 3.83 -20.54
CA ALA A 58 -9.79 2.88 -20.31
C ALA A 58 -10.52 2.46 -21.60
N GLN A 59 -10.52 3.32 -22.64
CA GLN A 59 -11.11 3.05 -23.94
C GLN A 59 -10.14 2.35 -24.91
N CYS A 60 -8.89 2.14 -24.53
CA CYS A 60 -7.88 1.53 -25.38
C CYS A 60 -8.17 0.04 -25.60
N SER A 61 -8.17 -0.41 -26.84
CA SER A 61 -8.41 -1.82 -27.22
C SER A 61 -7.28 -2.78 -26.79
N ALA A 62 -6.07 -2.27 -26.53
CA ALA A 62 -4.91 -3.03 -26.08
C ALA A 62 -4.94 -3.23 -24.55
N ALA A 63 -5.76 -4.14 -24.06
CA ALA A 63 -6.06 -4.32 -22.63
C ALA A 63 -4.82 -4.39 -21.70
N LYS A 64 -3.75 -5.08 -22.10
CA LYS A 64 -2.52 -5.18 -21.30
C LYS A 64 -1.82 -3.82 -21.17
N SER A 65 -1.64 -3.10 -22.29
CA SER A 65 -1.01 -1.78 -22.31
C SER A 65 -1.88 -0.74 -21.58
N ALA A 66 -3.21 -0.79 -21.79
CA ALA A 66 -4.15 0.08 -21.09
C ALA A 66 -4.05 -0.09 -19.56
N ARG A 67 -4.01 -1.32 -19.06
CA ARG A 67 -3.83 -1.60 -17.63
C ARG A 67 -2.52 -1.01 -17.10
N MET A 68 -1.41 -1.18 -17.82
CA MET A 68 -0.12 -0.63 -17.42
C MET A 68 -0.15 0.91 -17.40
N MET A 69 -0.77 1.54 -18.41
CA MET A 69 -0.91 2.99 -18.46
C MET A 69 -1.76 3.51 -17.30
N ILE A 70 -2.89 2.90 -17.02
CA ILE A 70 -3.77 3.26 -15.91
C ILE A 70 -3.02 3.11 -14.58
N ARG A 71 -2.32 2.00 -14.35
CA ARG A 71 -1.50 1.78 -13.16
C ARG A 71 -0.49 2.91 -12.96
N ASN A 72 0.28 3.25 -13.99
CA ASN A 72 1.29 4.30 -13.92
C ASN A 72 0.66 5.68 -13.65
N GLN A 73 -0.49 5.97 -14.26
CA GLN A 73 -1.21 7.21 -14.00
C GLN A 73 -1.72 7.32 -12.57
N LEU A 74 -2.27 6.23 -12.02
CA LEU A 74 -2.71 6.15 -10.63
C LEU A 74 -1.52 6.31 -9.67
N GLN A 75 -0.40 5.65 -9.95
CA GLN A 75 0.80 5.75 -9.14
C GLN A 75 1.33 7.20 -9.12
N ASN A 76 1.40 7.86 -10.27
CA ASN A 76 1.80 9.27 -10.36
C ASN A 76 0.84 10.19 -9.58
N LEU A 77 -0.47 9.95 -9.64
CA LEU A 77 -1.44 10.73 -8.87
C LEU A 77 -1.20 10.57 -7.36
N PHE A 78 -1.08 9.34 -6.88
CA PHE A 78 -0.87 9.10 -5.45
C PHE A 78 0.47 9.67 -4.96
N LEU A 79 1.54 9.57 -5.75
CA LEU A 79 2.81 10.20 -5.42
C LEU A 79 2.71 11.73 -5.37
N ALA A 80 1.98 12.36 -6.30
CA ALA A 80 1.74 13.80 -6.27
C ALA A 80 0.91 14.21 -5.04
N MET A 81 -0.10 13.43 -4.68
CA MET A 81 -0.86 13.63 -3.44
C MET A 81 0.03 13.45 -2.19
N GLU A 82 0.96 12.50 -2.20
CA GLU A 82 1.91 12.31 -1.10
C GLU A 82 2.82 13.52 -0.94
N VAL A 83 3.38 14.04 -2.03
CA VAL A 83 4.19 15.27 -1.99
C VAL A 83 3.39 16.40 -1.34
N LYS A 84 2.17 16.65 -1.80
CA LYS A 84 1.31 17.69 -1.25
C LYS A 84 0.96 17.49 0.22
N LEU A 85 0.61 16.26 0.60
CA LEU A 85 0.18 15.94 1.96
C LEU A 85 1.33 15.88 2.97
N VAL A 86 2.49 15.43 2.55
CA VAL A 86 3.60 15.11 3.45
C VAL A 86 4.67 16.20 3.44
N PHE A 87 5.02 16.72 2.26
CA PHE A 87 6.14 17.65 2.10
C PHE A 87 5.71 19.12 2.05
N ASP A 88 4.57 19.43 1.42
CA ASP A 88 4.10 20.82 1.28
C ASP A 88 3.15 21.24 2.43
N ALA A 89 2.69 20.30 3.22
CA ALA A 89 1.86 20.65 4.37
C ALA A 89 2.70 21.42 5.40
N PRO A 90 2.20 22.55 5.93
CA PRO A 90 2.86 23.21 7.05
C PRO A 90 3.07 22.18 8.17
N PRO A 91 4.13 22.30 8.97
CA PRO A 91 4.38 21.42 10.11
C PRO A 91 3.23 21.57 11.09
N GLY A 92 2.09 20.99 10.72
CA GLY A 92 0.85 21.00 11.50
C GLY A 92 0.91 19.90 12.52
N ASN A 93 0.88 20.30 13.76
CA ASN A 93 0.57 19.54 14.97
C ASN A 93 0.70 18.02 14.87
N ILE A 94 1.94 17.55 14.81
CA ILE A 94 2.29 16.14 15.11
C ILE A 94 1.77 15.76 16.52
N GLU A 95 1.53 16.75 17.37
CA GLU A 95 1.01 16.56 18.74
C GLU A 95 -0.45 16.07 18.80
N SER A 96 -1.24 16.22 17.74
CA SER A 96 -2.64 15.78 17.71
C SER A 96 -2.86 14.31 17.31
N ILE A 97 -1.81 13.61 16.89
CA ILE A 97 -1.93 12.20 16.45
C ILE A 97 -2.03 11.30 17.68
N PRO A 98 -3.10 10.50 17.85
CA PRO A 98 -3.20 9.54 18.94
C PRO A 98 -1.97 8.63 18.98
N SER A 99 -1.42 8.38 20.18
CA SER A 99 -0.24 7.53 20.36
C SER A 99 -0.40 6.14 19.71
N SER A 100 -1.63 5.60 19.71
CA SER A 100 -1.95 4.35 19.04
C SER A 100 -1.75 4.41 17.53
N ARG A 101 -2.07 5.53 16.89
CA ARG A 101 -1.89 5.72 15.45
C ARG A 101 -0.41 5.84 15.10
N ARG A 102 0.38 6.57 15.91
CA ARG A 102 1.83 6.62 15.74
C ARG A 102 2.47 5.24 15.84
N LEU A 103 2.05 4.45 16.84
CA LEU A 103 2.52 3.06 16.98
C LEU A 103 2.15 2.20 15.79
N PHE A 104 0.94 2.36 15.25
CA PHE A 104 0.53 1.65 14.04
C PHE A 104 1.40 2.02 12.84
N ASN A 105 1.68 3.29 12.61
CA ASN A 105 2.54 3.75 11.52
C ASN A 105 3.98 3.23 11.67
N CYS A 106 4.52 3.26 12.88
CA CYS A 106 5.82 2.66 13.17
C CYS A 106 5.81 1.14 12.91
N PHE A 107 4.72 0.45 13.26
CA PHE A 107 4.55 -0.96 12.95
C PHE A 107 4.57 -1.22 11.44
N CYS A 108 3.78 -0.51 10.64
CA CYS A 108 3.77 -0.65 9.19
C CYS A 108 5.16 -0.42 8.58
N LYS A 109 5.86 0.63 9.02
CA LYS A 109 7.22 0.91 8.58
C LYS A 109 8.18 -0.23 8.91
N LEU A 110 8.14 -0.74 10.14
CA LEU A 110 8.96 -1.87 10.56
C LEU A 110 8.64 -3.13 9.75
N VAL A 111 7.36 -3.37 9.40
CA VAL A 111 6.97 -4.51 8.57
C VAL A 111 7.58 -4.38 7.17
N THR A 112 7.47 -3.23 6.53
CA THR A 112 8.08 -2.99 5.21
C THR A 112 9.60 -3.20 5.23
N GLU A 113 10.28 -2.73 6.28
CA GLU A 113 11.74 -2.83 6.39
C GLU A 113 12.25 -4.25 6.73
N ASN A 114 11.42 -5.08 7.38
CA ASN A 114 11.89 -6.34 7.98
C ASN A 114 11.15 -7.60 7.48
N CYS A 115 10.11 -7.49 6.66
CA CYS A 115 9.27 -8.62 6.24
C CYS A 115 10.02 -9.73 5.51
N TYR A 116 11.19 -9.45 4.95
CA TYR A 116 12.04 -10.46 4.30
C TYR A 116 12.61 -11.48 5.28
N SER A 117 12.85 -11.10 6.55
CA SER A 117 13.49 -11.95 7.55
C SER A 117 12.68 -12.17 8.82
N GLN A 118 11.67 -11.34 9.07
CA GLN A 118 10.91 -11.34 10.33
C GLN A 118 9.41 -11.50 10.06
N HIS A 119 8.88 -12.68 10.39
CA HIS A 119 7.49 -13.03 10.11
C HIS A 119 6.60 -13.06 11.36
N GLU A 120 7.22 -12.93 12.53
CA GLU A 120 6.53 -13.09 13.81
C GLU A 120 6.12 -11.76 14.44
N VAL A 121 4.87 -11.68 14.89
CA VAL A 121 4.28 -10.49 15.55
C VAL A 121 5.12 -10.02 16.73
N LYS A 122 5.70 -10.97 17.46
CA LYS A 122 6.51 -10.69 18.66
C LYS A 122 7.68 -9.77 18.33
N PHE A 123 8.40 -10.00 17.23
CA PHE A 123 9.53 -9.16 16.82
C PHE A 123 9.13 -7.68 16.71
N TYR A 124 8.02 -7.40 16.05
CA TYR A 124 7.54 -6.04 15.85
C TYR A 124 7.03 -5.39 17.14
N ALA A 125 6.35 -6.16 17.97
CA ALA A 125 5.89 -5.70 19.27
C ALA A 125 7.07 -5.34 20.19
N ASP A 126 8.10 -6.18 20.22
CA ASP A 126 9.33 -5.94 20.99
C ASP A 126 10.07 -4.68 20.49
N LYS A 127 10.16 -4.48 19.16
CA LYS A 127 10.75 -3.27 18.56
C LYS A 127 9.99 -1.99 18.91
N LEU A 128 8.67 -2.09 19.07
CA LEU A 128 7.82 -0.98 19.49
C LEU A 128 7.72 -0.81 21.01
N CYS A 129 8.40 -1.65 21.79
CA CYS A 129 8.32 -1.67 23.25
C CYS A 129 6.90 -1.81 23.80
N ILE A 130 6.06 -2.63 23.11
CA ILE A 130 4.68 -2.93 23.49
C ILE A 130 4.43 -4.45 23.49
N THR A 131 3.31 -4.87 24.09
CA THR A 131 2.93 -6.27 24.04
C THR A 131 2.28 -6.63 22.69
N PRO A 132 2.40 -7.89 22.20
CA PRO A 132 1.67 -8.38 21.03
C PRO A 132 0.15 -8.18 21.16
N TYR A 133 -0.39 -8.32 22.34
CA TYR A 133 -1.80 -8.07 22.63
C TYR A 133 -2.19 -6.61 22.38
N TYR A 134 -1.36 -5.66 22.85
CA TYR A 134 -1.64 -4.24 22.62
C TYR A 134 -1.51 -3.87 21.15
N LEU A 135 -0.50 -4.43 20.46
CA LEU A 135 -0.38 -4.27 18.99
C LEU A 135 -1.63 -4.79 18.27
N SER A 136 -2.15 -5.96 18.68
CA SER A 136 -3.39 -6.52 18.09
C SER A 136 -4.60 -5.61 18.31
N LYS A 137 -4.71 -4.96 19.48
CA LYS A 137 -5.78 -3.98 19.72
C LYS A 137 -5.66 -2.75 18.82
N ILE A 138 -4.44 -2.28 18.61
CA ILE A 138 -4.18 -1.11 17.75
C ILE A 138 -4.54 -1.45 16.30
N THR A 139 -4.03 -2.55 15.76
CA THR A 139 -4.27 -2.95 14.36
C THR A 139 -5.75 -3.22 14.11
N ALA A 140 -6.41 -3.99 14.96
CA ALA A 140 -7.84 -4.29 14.83
C ALA A 140 -8.71 -3.03 14.86
N ARG A 141 -8.35 -2.04 15.69
CA ARG A 141 -9.08 -0.77 15.76
C ARG A 141 -8.93 0.08 14.48
N ILE A 142 -7.77 0.01 13.83
CA ILE A 142 -7.42 0.90 12.72
C ILE A 142 -7.76 0.27 11.36
N THR A 143 -7.57 -1.05 11.22
CA THR A 143 -7.67 -1.76 9.93
C THR A 143 -8.63 -2.95 9.95
N GLU A 144 -9.22 -3.27 11.10
CA GLU A 144 -10.02 -4.49 11.32
C GLU A 144 -9.22 -5.80 11.11
N ALA A 145 -7.90 -5.71 10.92
CA ALA A 145 -7.00 -6.83 10.69
C ALA A 145 -6.09 -7.09 11.89
N THR A 146 -5.62 -8.32 12.02
CA THR A 146 -4.60 -8.68 13.02
C THR A 146 -3.20 -8.26 12.53
N PRO A 147 -2.21 -8.04 13.44
CA PRO A 147 -0.84 -7.76 13.05
C PRO A 147 -0.26 -8.85 12.14
N LYS A 148 -0.60 -10.12 12.38
CA LYS A 148 -0.13 -11.24 11.56
C LYS A 148 -0.66 -11.15 10.14
N GLN A 149 -1.93 -10.81 9.96
CA GLN A 149 -2.50 -10.61 8.63
C GLN A 149 -1.81 -9.48 7.86
N LEU A 150 -1.48 -8.38 8.53
CA LEU A 150 -0.77 -7.26 7.91
C LEU A 150 0.66 -7.62 7.50
N ILE A 151 1.37 -8.38 8.35
CA ILE A 151 2.71 -8.92 8.03
C ILE A 151 2.61 -9.87 6.84
N ASP A 152 1.68 -10.84 6.87
CA ASP A 152 1.50 -11.82 5.82
C ASP A 152 1.11 -11.15 4.49
N TRP A 153 0.26 -10.13 4.54
CA TRP A 153 -0.10 -9.33 3.37
C TRP A 153 1.13 -8.65 2.75
N GLN A 154 1.98 -8.00 3.55
CA GLN A 154 3.21 -7.37 3.06
C GLN A 154 4.16 -8.38 2.43
N ILE A 155 4.38 -9.54 3.08
CA ILE A 155 5.22 -10.62 2.55
C ILE A 155 4.70 -11.08 1.19
N VAL A 156 3.40 -11.30 1.06
CA VAL A 156 2.78 -11.74 -0.20
C VAL A 156 2.93 -10.69 -1.30
N MET A 157 2.78 -9.41 -0.96
CA MET A 157 2.97 -8.31 -1.91
C MET A 157 4.41 -8.24 -2.42
N GLU A 158 5.40 -8.37 -1.55
CA GLU A 158 6.80 -8.39 -1.93
C GLU A 158 7.15 -9.62 -2.79
N ILE A 159 6.66 -10.82 -2.41
CA ILE A 159 6.84 -12.02 -3.23
C ILE A 159 6.23 -11.83 -4.62
N ARG A 160 5.01 -11.31 -4.71
CA ARG A 160 4.35 -11.03 -5.99
C ARG A 160 5.15 -10.04 -6.83
N HIS A 161 5.66 -8.98 -6.19
CA HIS A 161 6.51 -8.01 -6.87
C HIS A 161 7.75 -8.65 -7.46
N LEU A 162 8.47 -9.46 -6.68
CA LEU A 162 9.68 -10.17 -7.16
C LEU A 162 9.37 -11.15 -8.30
N LEU A 163 8.27 -11.91 -8.21
CA LEU A 163 7.84 -12.84 -9.26
C LEU A 163 7.49 -12.15 -10.59
N THR A 164 6.98 -10.91 -10.52
CA THR A 164 6.50 -10.19 -11.73
C THR A 164 7.51 -9.20 -12.29
N SER A 165 8.47 -8.74 -11.49
CA SER A 165 9.36 -7.63 -11.83
C SER A 165 10.84 -8.04 -11.92
N THR A 166 11.16 -9.30 -11.60
CA THR A 166 12.55 -9.82 -11.66
C THR A 166 12.59 -11.20 -12.30
N ASP A 167 13.80 -11.63 -12.68
CA ASP A 167 14.06 -12.98 -13.18
C ASP A 167 14.42 -13.98 -12.05
N MET A 168 14.11 -13.64 -10.81
CA MET A 168 14.41 -14.50 -9.67
C MET A 168 13.59 -15.79 -9.71
N THR A 169 14.26 -16.90 -9.43
CA THR A 169 13.60 -18.18 -9.29
C THR A 169 12.82 -18.27 -7.97
N ILE A 170 11.80 -19.13 -7.93
CA ILE A 170 11.03 -19.40 -6.69
C ILE A 170 11.95 -19.84 -5.54
N LYS A 171 13.06 -20.52 -5.86
CA LYS A 171 14.05 -20.94 -4.86
C LYS A 171 14.81 -19.75 -4.26
N GLU A 172 15.22 -18.82 -5.08
CA GLU A 172 15.89 -17.58 -4.62
C GLU A 172 14.96 -16.73 -3.77
N ILE A 173 13.70 -16.58 -4.19
CA ILE A 173 12.69 -15.89 -3.41
C ILE A 173 12.45 -16.59 -2.06
N ALA A 174 12.32 -17.94 -2.05
CA ALA A 174 12.17 -18.69 -0.81
C ALA A 174 13.34 -18.47 0.16
N ASN A 175 14.56 -18.46 -0.36
CA ASN A 175 15.75 -18.18 0.44
C ASN A 175 15.77 -16.73 0.96
N MET A 176 15.39 -15.75 0.13
CA MET A 176 15.34 -14.34 0.52
C MET A 176 14.38 -14.09 1.68
N PHE A 177 13.23 -14.77 1.68
CA PHE A 177 12.24 -14.69 2.76
C PHE A 177 12.48 -15.71 3.89
N HIS A 178 13.60 -16.39 3.91
CA HIS A 178 13.95 -17.40 4.92
C HIS A 178 12.89 -18.50 5.09
N PHE A 179 12.21 -18.88 3.99
CA PHE A 179 11.33 -20.04 4.01
C PHE A 179 12.13 -21.34 3.95
N ASP A 180 11.75 -22.33 4.73
CA ASP A 180 12.43 -23.61 4.84
C ASP A 180 12.50 -24.37 3.49
N SER A 181 11.54 -24.13 2.59
CA SER A 181 11.50 -24.76 1.27
C SER A 181 10.61 -24.00 0.29
N THR A 182 10.86 -24.22 -1.00
CA THR A 182 9.99 -23.74 -2.08
C THR A 182 8.55 -24.27 -1.97
N SER A 183 8.40 -25.50 -1.48
CA SER A 183 7.07 -26.11 -1.24
C SER A 183 6.32 -25.39 -0.12
N TYR A 184 7.02 -24.93 0.91
CA TYR A 184 6.40 -24.15 1.98
C TYR A 184 5.99 -22.77 1.47
N LEU A 185 6.87 -22.05 0.75
CA LEU A 185 6.52 -20.78 0.10
C LEU A 185 5.31 -20.96 -0.82
N GLY A 186 5.25 -22.01 -1.65
CA GLY A 186 4.12 -22.27 -2.54
C GLY A 186 2.80 -22.43 -1.80
N ARG A 187 2.78 -23.20 -0.69
CA ARG A 187 1.59 -23.35 0.16
C ARG A 187 1.22 -22.04 0.86
N TYR A 188 2.20 -21.30 1.36
CA TYR A 188 2.01 -20.01 2.01
C TYR A 188 1.39 -19.02 1.03
N PHE A 189 1.98 -18.85 -0.15
CA PHE A 189 1.51 -17.92 -1.17
C PHE A 189 0.09 -18.29 -1.63
N ARG A 190 -0.16 -19.57 -1.93
CA ARG A 190 -1.49 -20.04 -2.34
C ARG A 190 -2.55 -19.82 -1.26
N ARG A 191 -2.22 -20.00 0.01
CA ARG A 191 -3.17 -19.76 1.11
C ARG A 191 -3.63 -18.32 1.17
N HIS A 192 -2.78 -17.36 0.82
CA HIS A 192 -3.08 -15.94 0.91
C HIS A 192 -3.60 -15.32 -0.40
N THR A 193 -3.28 -15.91 -1.55
CA THR A 193 -3.64 -15.37 -2.87
C THR A 193 -4.64 -16.22 -3.64
N GLY A 194 -4.81 -17.48 -3.27
CA GLY A 194 -5.57 -18.48 -4.04
C GLY A 194 -4.79 -19.07 -5.23
N MET A 195 -3.62 -18.52 -5.58
CA MET A 195 -2.82 -18.88 -6.77
C MET A 195 -1.47 -19.47 -6.35
N THR A 196 -0.84 -20.25 -7.23
CA THR A 196 0.53 -20.68 -7.00
C THR A 196 1.54 -19.64 -7.51
N PRO A 197 2.81 -19.64 -7.00
CA PRO A 197 3.82 -18.70 -7.48
C PRO A 197 4.18 -18.83 -8.97
N SER A 198 3.79 -19.94 -9.62
CA SER A 198 4.03 -20.22 -11.05
C SER A 198 2.89 -19.78 -11.95
N GLU A 199 1.73 -19.47 -11.40
CA GLU A 199 0.56 -18.90 -12.09
C GLU A 199 0.65 -17.39 -12.21
#